data_f1948be05b5f95dddfb4f06e6071752b
#
_entry.id   f1948be05b5f95dddfb4f06e6071752b
#
_cell.length_a   1.000
_cell.length_b   1.000
_cell.length_c   1.000
_cell.angle_alpha   90.00
_cell.angle_beta   90.00
_cell.angle_gamma   90.00
#
_symmetry.space_group_name_H-M   'P 1'
#
loop_
_entity.id
_entity.type
_entity.pdbx_description
1 polymer ?
#
loop_
_entity_poly.entity_id
_entity_poly.type
_entity_poly.pdbx_seq_one_letter_code
_entity_poly.pdbx_strand_id
1 'polypeptide(L)'
;MSMLDEIMEKIDEEMGHLDHELKIELPERIQKAVELGDLRENAEYKSALERQQFIQARMSHLSQRQSELAQIDVKNLPVDRVGFGSKVTVRDLDLGDDFDFTIVAGDFVDFDAGQISFASPIGQGLLGARRDEEVQVALPAGERRYRVLDLLTLPEQVGMDD
;
A
#
# COMPACT_ATOMS: atom_id res chain seq x y z
N MET A 1 16.64 1.30 -6.61
CA MET A 1 15.18 1.33 -6.86
C MET A 1 14.50 2.00 -5.68
N SER A 2 13.69 3.01 -5.94
CA SER A 2 12.96 3.69 -4.87
C SER A 2 11.80 2.82 -4.36
N MET A 3 11.29 3.16 -3.17
CA MET A 3 10.10 2.52 -2.63
C MET A 3 8.91 2.63 -3.59
N LEU A 4 8.75 3.77 -4.27
CA LEU A 4 7.68 3.97 -5.25
C LEU A 4 7.82 2.99 -6.42
N ASP A 5 9.05 2.80 -6.92
CA ASP A 5 9.32 1.84 -7.99
C ASP A 5 9.00 0.42 -7.55
N GLU A 6 9.33 0.07 -6.32
CA GLU A 6 9.03 -1.25 -5.75
C GLU A 6 7.53 -1.50 -5.67
N ILE A 7 6.76 -0.49 -5.25
CA ILE A 7 5.29 -0.60 -5.18
C ILE A 7 4.71 -0.76 -6.58
N MET A 8 5.17 0.05 -7.54
CA MET A 8 4.71 -0.04 -8.93
C MET A 8 4.99 -1.40 -9.53
N GLU A 9 6.17 -1.97 -9.24
CA GLU A 9 6.54 -3.30 -9.69
C GLU A 9 5.62 -4.38 -9.09
N LYS A 10 5.31 -4.29 -7.81
CA LYS A 10 4.38 -5.22 -7.14
C LYS A 10 2.98 -5.15 -7.75
N ILE A 11 2.52 -3.95 -8.08
CA ILE A 11 1.22 -3.76 -8.74
C ILE A 11 1.23 -4.44 -10.12
N ASP A 12 2.27 -4.21 -10.91
CA ASP A 12 2.40 -4.81 -12.24
C ASP A 12 2.43 -6.33 -12.17
N GLU A 13 3.14 -6.90 -11.22
CA GLU A 13 3.19 -8.35 -11.01
C GLU A 13 1.82 -8.92 -10.66
N GLU A 14 1.12 -8.31 -9.72
CA GLU A 14 -0.21 -8.76 -9.32
C GLU A 14 -1.19 -8.65 -10.47
N MET A 15 -1.18 -7.52 -11.20
CA MET A 15 -2.04 -7.33 -12.37
C MET A 15 -1.75 -8.37 -13.46
N GLY A 16 -0.49 -8.70 -13.67
CA GLY A 16 -0.09 -9.73 -14.63
C GLY A 16 -0.63 -11.11 -14.26
N HIS A 17 -0.52 -11.48 -13.00
CA HIS A 17 -1.06 -12.77 -12.51
C HIS A 17 -2.59 -12.82 -12.61
N LEU A 18 -3.27 -11.74 -12.24
CA LEU A 18 -4.73 -11.67 -12.30
C LEU A 18 -5.22 -11.67 -13.75
N ASP A 19 -4.53 -10.98 -14.64
CA ASP A 19 -4.86 -10.96 -16.07
C ASP A 19 -4.74 -12.36 -16.68
N HIS A 20 -3.68 -13.09 -16.34
CA HIS A 20 -3.48 -14.46 -16.80
C HIS A 20 -4.60 -15.38 -16.29
N GLU A 21 -4.94 -15.29 -15.02
CA GLU A 21 -6.04 -16.07 -14.44
C GLU A 21 -7.35 -15.76 -15.15
N LEU A 22 -7.64 -14.47 -15.39
CA LEU A 22 -8.88 -14.03 -16.00
C LEU A 22 -9.02 -14.50 -17.47
N LYS A 23 -7.92 -14.47 -18.23
CA LYS A 23 -7.94 -14.74 -19.67
C LYS A 23 -7.69 -16.20 -20.02
N ILE A 24 -6.95 -16.93 -19.18
CA ILE A 24 -6.53 -18.31 -19.48
C ILE A 24 -7.16 -19.31 -18.51
N GLU A 25 -6.92 -19.15 -17.20
CA GLU A 25 -7.32 -20.16 -16.21
C GLU A 25 -8.82 -20.20 -15.95
N LEU A 26 -9.45 -19.04 -15.77
CA LEU A 26 -10.88 -18.96 -15.48
C LEU A 26 -11.78 -19.42 -16.64
N PRO A 27 -11.52 -19.04 -17.89
CA PRO A 27 -12.33 -19.58 -19.00
C PRO A 27 -12.30 -21.08 -19.06
N GLU A 28 -11.17 -21.71 -18.80
CA GLU A 28 -11.05 -23.17 -18.74
C GLU A 28 -11.86 -23.76 -17.58
N ARG A 29 -11.77 -23.16 -16.38
CA ARG A 29 -12.55 -23.58 -15.23
C ARG A 29 -14.05 -23.46 -15.49
N ILE A 30 -14.48 -22.36 -16.10
CA ILE A 30 -15.89 -22.14 -16.43
C ILE A 30 -16.39 -23.18 -17.43
N GLN A 31 -15.60 -23.45 -18.46
CA GLN A 31 -15.94 -24.47 -19.46
C GLN A 31 -16.11 -25.84 -18.82
N LYS A 32 -15.19 -26.26 -17.96
CA LYS A 32 -15.27 -27.53 -17.24
C LYS A 32 -16.49 -27.59 -16.32
N ALA A 33 -16.79 -26.50 -15.66
CA ALA A 33 -17.95 -26.42 -14.77
C ALA A 33 -19.26 -26.53 -15.54
N VAL A 34 -19.35 -25.89 -16.70
CA VAL A 34 -20.52 -25.97 -17.58
C VAL A 34 -20.78 -27.42 -18.04
N GLU A 35 -19.73 -28.17 -18.28
CA GLU A 35 -19.82 -29.58 -18.67
C GLU A 35 -20.40 -30.48 -17.59
N LEU A 36 -20.33 -30.07 -16.30
CA LEU A 36 -20.90 -30.82 -15.19
C LEU A 36 -22.43 -30.74 -15.10
N GLY A 37 -23.08 -29.86 -15.86
CA GLY A 37 -24.53 -29.78 -15.98
C GLY A 37 -25.17 -28.55 -15.35
N ASP A 38 -26.24 -28.73 -14.56
CA ASP A 38 -27.11 -27.67 -14.06
C ASP A 38 -26.37 -26.46 -13.49
N LEU A 39 -26.47 -25.32 -14.18
CA LEU A 39 -25.79 -24.09 -13.80
C LEU A 39 -26.35 -23.45 -12.53
N ARG A 40 -27.62 -23.70 -12.22
CA ARG A 40 -28.25 -23.09 -11.03
C ARG A 40 -27.73 -23.64 -9.71
N GLU A 41 -27.40 -24.94 -9.68
CA GLU A 41 -26.94 -25.62 -8.48
C GLU A 41 -25.46 -26.03 -8.56
N ASN A 42 -24.77 -25.58 -9.62
CA ASN A 42 -23.40 -25.94 -9.87
C ASN A 42 -22.45 -25.03 -9.05
N ALA A 43 -21.94 -25.58 -7.94
CA ALA A 43 -21.05 -24.86 -7.04
C ALA A 43 -19.73 -24.46 -7.73
N GLU A 44 -19.22 -25.29 -8.63
CA GLU A 44 -17.98 -24.99 -9.38
C GLU A 44 -18.18 -23.79 -10.32
N TYR A 45 -19.33 -23.74 -10.97
CA TYR A 45 -19.69 -22.63 -11.85
C TYR A 45 -19.85 -21.33 -11.05
N LYS A 46 -20.56 -21.37 -9.93
CA LYS A 46 -20.74 -20.20 -9.05
C LYS A 46 -19.40 -19.69 -8.53
N SER A 47 -18.55 -20.60 -8.07
CA SER A 47 -17.21 -20.25 -7.55
C SER A 47 -16.36 -19.56 -8.61
N ALA A 48 -16.39 -20.09 -9.85
CA ALA A 48 -15.63 -19.49 -10.94
C ALA A 48 -16.12 -18.09 -11.32
N LEU A 49 -17.45 -17.89 -11.32
CA LEU A 49 -18.04 -16.57 -11.58
C LEU A 49 -17.71 -15.56 -10.48
N GLU A 50 -17.78 -16.00 -9.21
CA GLU A 50 -17.40 -15.15 -8.07
C GLU A 50 -15.94 -14.75 -8.17
N ARG A 51 -15.07 -15.68 -8.51
CA ARG A 51 -13.63 -15.38 -8.71
C ARG A 51 -13.42 -14.38 -9.85
N GLN A 52 -14.15 -14.55 -10.96
CA GLN A 52 -14.08 -13.62 -12.09
C GLN A 52 -14.45 -12.19 -11.65
N GLN A 53 -15.53 -12.04 -10.90
CA GLN A 53 -15.97 -10.73 -10.40
C GLN A 53 -14.94 -10.14 -9.45
N PHE A 54 -14.38 -10.96 -8.55
CA PHE A 54 -13.33 -10.52 -7.63
C PHE A 54 -12.11 -9.99 -8.39
N ILE A 55 -11.64 -10.74 -9.40
CA ILE A 55 -10.47 -10.35 -10.19
C ILE A 55 -10.72 -9.05 -10.92
N GLN A 56 -11.89 -8.90 -11.55
CA GLN A 56 -12.24 -7.67 -12.28
C GLN A 56 -12.25 -6.46 -11.35
N ALA A 57 -12.83 -6.60 -10.16
CA ALA A 57 -12.85 -5.53 -9.17
C ALA A 57 -11.44 -5.22 -8.66
N ARG A 58 -10.62 -6.24 -8.38
CA ARG A 58 -9.26 -6.06 -7.91
C ARG A 58 -8.38 -5.40 -8.96
N MET A 59 -8.49 -5.81 -10.22
CA MET A 59 -7.73 -5.20 -11.32
C MET A 59 -8.09 -3.73 -11.51
N SER A 60 -9.38 -3.41 -11.39
CA SER A 60 -9.85 -2.02 -11.47
C SER A 60 -9.26 -1.17 -10.35
N HIS A 61 -9.23 -1.71 -9.13
CA HIS A 61 -8.64 -1.05 -7.97
C HIS A 61 -7.14 -0.83 -8.15
N LEU A 62 -6.42 -1.86 -8.61
CA LEU A 62 -4.97 -1.77 -8.86
C LEU A 62 -4.64 -0.79 -9.97
N SER A 63 -5.44 -0.78 -11.04
CA SER A 63 -5.27 0.17 -12.15
C SER A 63 -5.43 1.61 -11.68
N GLN A 64 -6.44 1.86 -10.84
CA GLN A 64 -6.66 3.18 -10.26
C GLN A 64 -5.50 3.59 -9.37
N ARG A 65 -5.02 2.68 -8.52
CA ARG A 65 -3.87 2.94 -7.65
C ARG A 65 -2.62 3.24 -8.47
N GLN A 66 -2.40 2.48 -9.53
CA GLN A 66 -1.27 2.70 -10.44
C GLN A 66 -1.31 4.10 -11.05
N SER A 67 -2.49 4.53 -11.49
CA SER A 67 -2.67 5.89 -12.03
C SER A 67 -2.40 6.97 -10.99
N GLU A 68 -2.87 6.79 -9.77
CA GLU A 68 -2.62 7.73 -8.67
C GLU A 68 -1.13 7.84 -8.36
N LEU A 69 -0.44 6.70 -8.28
CA LEU A 69 1.00 6.68 -7.99
C LEU A 69 1.82 7.27 -9.13
N ALA A 70 1.39 7.06 -10.37
CA ALA A 70 2.08 7.62 -11.54
C ALA A 70 2.01 9.15 -11.58
N GLN A 71 1.03 9.75 -10.92
CA GLN A 71 0.87 11.20 -10.87
C GLN A 71 1.74 11.85 -9.78
N ILE A 72 2.36 11.07 -8.92
CA ILE A 72 3.23 11.61 -7.87
C ILE A 72 4.50 12.16 -8.52
N ASP A 73 4.70 13.47 -8.39
CA ASP A 73 5.92 14.12 -8.82
C ASP A 73 6.89 14.12 -7.63
N VAL A 74 7.76 13.13 -7.59
CA VAL A 74 8.70 12.92 -6.48
C VAL A 74 9.56 14.17 -6.25
N LYS A 75 9.95 14.85 -7.32
CA LYS A 75 10.83 16.04 -7.22
C LYS A 75 10.16 17.21 -6.53
N ASN A 76 8.83 17.28 -6.58
CA ASN A 76 8.06 18.37 -5.98
C ASN A 76 7.49 18.03 -4.60
N LEU A 77 7.75 16.81 -4.09
CA LEU A 77 7.38 16.49 -2.72
C LEU A 77 8.22 17.27 -1.73
N PRO A 78 7.63 17.67 -0.58
CA PRO A 78 8.40 18.40 0.43
C PRO A 78 9.60 17.60 0.93
N VAL A 79 10.69 18.29 1.25
CA VAL A 79 11.92 17.70 1.81
C VAL A 79 12.10 18.02 3.29
N ASP A 80 11.26 18.90 3.84
CA ASP A 80 11.37 19.40 5.21
C ASP A 80 10.32 18.84 6.17
N ARG A 81 9.45 17.97 5.68
CA ARG A 81 8.35 17.43 6.49
C ARG A 81 7.95 16.03 6.00
N VAL A 82 7.29 15.29 6.88
CA VAL A 82 6.84 13.93 6.60
C VAL A 82 5.79 13.94 5.50
N GLY A 83 6.00 13.12 4.48
CA GLY A 83 5.07 12.92 3.38
C GLY A 83 5.11 11.49 2.91
N PHE A 84 4.49 11.23 1.75
CA PHE A 84 4.50 9.92 1.13
C PHE A 84 5.94 9.46 0.91
N GLY A 85 6.23 8.22 1.30
CA GLY A 85 7.54 7.61 1.12
C GLY A 85 8.59 8.02 2.13
N SER A 86 8.28 8.93 3.06
CA SER A 86 9.24 9.37 4.07
C SER A 86 9.62 8.24 5.02
N LYS A 87 10.91 8.17 5.35
CA LYS A 87 11.43 7.34 6.45
C LYS A 87 11.58 8.25 7.65
N VAL A 88 10.92 7.90 8.75
CA VAL A 88 10.84 8.74 9.94
C VAL A 88 11.29 7.92 11.15
N THR A 89 12.20 8.49 11.94
CA THR A 89 12.52 7.94 13.25
C THR A 89 11.80 8.79 14.30
N VAL A 90 10.99 8.16 15.12
CA VAL A 90 10.19 8.82 16.13
C VAL A 90 10.47 8.22 17.50
N ARG A 91 10.31 9.04 18.56
CA ARG A 91 10.34 8.59 19.94
C ARG A 91 8.95 8.69 20.53
N ASP A 92 8.47 7.57 21.09
CA ASP A 92 7.25 7.56 21.90
C ASP A 92 7.60 8.23 23.23
N LEU A 93 7.07 9.41 23.47
CA LEU A 93 7.40 10.21 24.65
C LEU A 93 6.78 9.63 25.94
N ASP A 94 5.78 8.78 25.80
CA ASP A 94 5.13 8.15 26.95
C ASP A 94 5.86 6.87 27.37
N LEU A 95 6.40 6.11 26.42
CA LEU A 95 7.12 4.85 26.68
C LEU A 95 8.65 4.99 26.64
N GLY A 96 9.17 6.00 25.95
CA GLY A 96 10.59 6.20 25.79
C GLY A 96 11.25 5.36 24.72
N ASP A 97 10.48 4.63 23.93
CA ASP A 97 10.99 3.77 22.84
C ASP A 97 11.05 4.52 21.54
N ASP A 98 12.04 4.14 20.70
CA ASP A 98 12.21 4.71 19.37
C ASP A 98 11.69 3.72 18.31
N PHE A 99 11.07 4.26 17.28
CA PHE A 99 10.52 3.47 16.15
C PHE A 99 10.92 4.09 14.84
N ASP A 100 11.19 3.22 13.85
CA ASP A 100 11.43 3.63 12.47
C ASP A 100 10.20 3.28 11.64
N PHE A 101 9.62 4.28 10.98
CA PHE A 101 8.46 4.07 10.11
C PHE A 101 8.75 4.58 8.70
N THR A 102 8.20 3.87 7.70
CA THR A 102 8.16 4.33 6.32
C THR A 102 6.70 4.52 5.94
N ILE A 103 6.35 5.71 5.45
CA ILE A 103 4.97 6.05 5.10
C ILE A 103 4.68 5.58 3.68
N VAL A 104 3.76 4.63 3.52
CA VAL A 104 3.46 4.02 2.22
C VAL A 104 1.97 4.03 1.91
N ALA A 105 1.62 3.68 0.67
CA ALA A 105 0.23 3.44 0.28
C ALA A 105 -0.27 2.11 0.87
N GLY A 106 -1.54 2.07 1.27
CA GLY A 106 -2.09 0.98 2.08
C GLY A 106 -2.17 -0.40 1.43
N ASP A 107 -2.06 -0.50 0.10
CA ASP A 107 -2.22 -1.78 -0.59
C ASP A 107 -1.03 -2.74 -0.44
N PHE A 108 0.16 -2.23 -0.15
CA PHE A 108 1.39 -3.01 -0.12
C PHE A 108 2.22 -2.69 1.12
N VAL A 109 1.57 -2.67 2.27
CA VAL A 109 2.23 -2.38 3.54
C VAL A 109 2.95 -3.63 4.04
N ASP A 110 4.25 -3.49 4.31
CA ASP A 110 5.06 -4.51 4.96
C ASP A 110 5.35 -4.05 6.39
N PHE A 111 4.53 -4.51 7.33
CA PHE A 111 4.65 -4.13 8.74
C PHE A 111 5.97 -4.59 9.35
N ASP A 112 6.50 -5.74 8.92
CA ASP A 112 7.77 -6.28 9.42
C ASP A 112 8.96 -5.40 9.00
N ALA A 113 8.84 -4.69 7.87
CA ALA A 113 9.84 -3.74 7.40
C ALA A 113 9.62 -2.33 7.97
N GLY A 114 8.69 -2.15 8.91
CA GLY A 114 8.40 -0.85 9.52
C GLY A 114 7.54 0.06 8.66
N GLN A 115 6.90 -0.48 7.63
CA GLN A 115 6.02 0.32 6.78
C GLN A 115 4.67 0.51 7.44
N ILE A 116 4.12 1.71 7.32
CA ILE A 116 2.77 2.05 7.78
C ILE A 116 2.03 2.79 6.67
N SER A 117 0.72 2.58 6.61
CA SER A 117 -0.11 3.28 5.64
C SER A 117 -0.23 4.76 6.01
N PHE A 118 -0.11 5.65 5.03
CA PHE A 118 -0.37 7.07 5.27
C PHE A 118 -1.82 7.33 5.72
N ALA A 119 -2.74 6.41 5.45
CA ALA A 119 -4.13 6.50 5.89
C ALA A 119 -4.34 5.97 7.32
N SER A 120 -3.34 5.30 7.92
CA SER A 120 -3.43 4.80 9.29
C SER A 120 -3.39 5.96 10.30
N PRO A 121 -3.88 5.74 11.55
CA PRO A 121 -3.84 6.79 12.58
C PRO A 121 -2.44 7.35 12.81
N ILE A 122 -1.41 6.50 12.88
CA ILE A 122 -0.03 6.95 13.07
C ILE A 122 0.44 7.72 11.82
N GLY A 123 0.16 7.19 10.63
CA GLY A 123 0.52 7.86 9.39
C GLY A 123 -0.10 9.24 9.28
N GLN A 124 -1.39 9.36 9.58
CA GLN A 124 -2.09 10.64 9.55
C GLN A 124 -1.55 11.62 10.58
N GLY A 125 -1.21 11.13 11.77
CA GLY A 125 -0.65 11.98 12.83
C GLY A 125 0.74 12.49 12.49
N LEU A 126 1.54 11.73 11.74
CA LEU A 126 2.90 12.12 11.38
C LEU A 126 2.98 12.98 10.11
N LEU A 127 1.97 12.92 9.23
CA LEU A 127 1.99 13.70 7.98
C LEU A 127 2.15 15.20 8.26
N GLY A 128 3.09 15.81 7.57
CA GLY A 128 3.37 17.23 7.72
C GLY A 128 4.28 17.61 8.90
N ALA A 129 4.65 16.64 9.73
CA ALA A 129 5.55 16.89 10.86
C ALA A 129 6.97 17.14 10.38
N ARG A 130 7.69 17.99 11.11
CA ARG A 130 9.09 18.35 10.83
C ARG A 130 10.00 17.71 11.86
N ARG A 131 11.31 17.72 11.60
CA ARG A 131 12.31 17.28 12.58
C ARG A 131 12.13 18.05 13.89
N ASP A 132 12.27 17.31 15.00
CA ASP A 132 12.18 17.82 16.38
C ASP A 132 10.77 18.28 16.79
N GLU A 133 9.78 18.11 15.92
CA GLU A 133 8.39 18.43 16.23
C GLU A 133 7.73 17.29 17.02
N GLU A 134 6.92 17.68 18.00
CA GLU A 134 6.07 16.74 18.71
C GLU A 134 4.70 16.68 18.06
N VAL A 135 4.18 15.46 17.87
CA VAL A 135 2.84 15.24 17.34
C VAL A 135 2.05 14.37 18.30
N GLN A 136 0.74 14.60 18.35
CA GLN A 136 -0.18 13.82 19.13
C GLN A 136 -0.99 12.95 18.17
N VAL A 137 -1.00 11.64 18.42
CA VAL A 137 -1.66 10.67 17.55
C VAL A 137 -2.78 10.00 18.33
N ALA A 138 -3.99 10.04 17.78
CA ALA A 138 -5.15 9.36 18.37
C ALA A 138 -5.18 7.91 17.88
N LEU A 139 -4.97 6.97 18.82
CA LEU A 139 -5.03 5.54 18.56
C LEU A 139 -6.26 4.94 19.29
N PRO A 140 -6.73 3.76 18.86
CA PRO A 140 -7.86 3.11 19.56
C PRO A 140 -7.61 2.88 21.04
N ALA A 141 -6.37 2.63 21.45
CA ALA A 141 -5.99 2.40 22.85
C ALA A 141 -5.75 3.69 23.63
N GLY A 142 -5.85 4.86 22.99
CA GLY A 142 -5.61 6.16 23.64
C GLY A 142 -4.64 7.02 22.83
N GLU A 143 -4.42 8.23 23.31
CA GLU A 143 -3.52 9.17 22.63
C GLU A 143 -2.06 8.85 22.96
N ARG A 144 -1.19 9.01 21.97
CA ARG A 144 0.26 8.87 22.10
C ARG A 144 0.94 10.14 21.58
N ARG A 145 2.04 10.49 22.22
CA ARG A 145 2.86 11.63 21.80
C ARG A 145 4.17 11.11 21.23
N TYR A 146 4.51 11.60 20.04
CA TYR A 146 5.75 11.23 19.36
C TYR A 146 6.56 12.47 19.05
N ARG A 147 7.88 12.36 19.15
CA ARG A 147 8.79 13.38 18.63
C ARG A 147 9.50 12.84 17.42
N VAL A 148 9.53 13.62 16.34
CA VAL A 148 10.26 13.27 15.14
C VAL A 148 11.74 13.52 15.39
N LEU A 149 12.52 12.44 15.48
CA LEU A 149 13.97 12.54 15.73
C LEU A 149 14.76 12.70 14.43
N ASP A 150 14.34 12.02 13.38
CA ASP A 150 15.01 12.08 12.08
C ASP A 150 14.00 11.87 10.96
N LEU A 151 14.33 12.38 9.79
CA LEU A 151 13.44 12.38 8.62
C LEU A 151 14.27 12.26 7.35
N LEU A 152 13.94 11.28 6.52
CA LEU A 152 14.50 11.14 5.17
C LEU A 152 13.33 11.07 4.19
N THR A 153 13.09 12.15 3.47
CA THR A 153 11.96 12.26 2.54
C THR A 153 12.20 11.45 1.26
N LEU A 154 11.13 11.15 0.51
CA LEU A 154 11.25 10.40 -0.73
C LEU A 154 12.14 11.09 -1.76
N PRO A 155 12.04 12.42 -2.00
CA PRO A 155 12.98 13.09 -2.89
C PRO A 155 14.43 12.93 -2.48
N GLU A 156 14.72 12.97 -1.18
CA GLU A 156 16.09 12.77 -0.67
C GLU A 156 16.58 11.36 -0.92
N GLN A 157 15.69 10.35 -0.75
CA GLN A 157 16.03 8.95 -1.02
C GLN A 157 16.32 8.70 -2.49
N VAL A 158 15.53 9.28 -3.37
CA VAL A 158 15.71 9.15 -4.83
C VAL A 158 17.02 9.82 -5.27
N GLY A 159 17.36 10.96 -4.70
CA GLY A 159 18.62 11.63 -4.96
C GLY A 159 19.84 10.82 -4.52
N MET A 160 19.70 10.00 -3.48
CA MET A 160 20.76 9.10 -3.00
C MET A 160 20.96 7.88 -3.91
N ASP A 161 19.91 7.44 -4.60
CA ASP A 161 19.96 6.29 -5.52
C ASP A 161 20.54 6.64 -6.88
N ASP A 162 20.61 7.89 -7.21
CA ASP A 162 21.23 8.43 -8.43
C ASP A 162 22.78 8.59 -8.23
#